data_7fa764a3443802fd5f9d243f56549195
#
_entry.id   7fa764a3443802fd5f9d243f56549195
#
_cell.length_a   1.000
_cell.length_b   1.000
_cell.length_c   1.000
_cell.angle_alpha   90.00
_cell.angle_beta   90.00
_cell.angle_gamma   90.00
#
_symmetry.space_group_name_H-M   'P 1'
#
loop_
_entity.id
_entity.type
_entity.pdbx_description
1 polymer ?
#
loop_
_entity_poly.entity_id
_entity_poly.type
_entity_poly.pdbx_seq_one_letter_code
_entity_poly.pdbx_strand_id
1 'polypeptide(L)'
;CLTRMLALGEMPIDRAIIDGGITPYQMPYPVRKLLLWRDIVSFKMAANNRKILEAAFPPERFTPAGHDPKKEYDAMEAYLKTFSDRTIRNVFWSANNYALPKRSAKIGAKITYWYGDDEKKDRRRDIRFIKRYFPKARIHGIPKMAHAELVMVHPEKFCRYAEKFLTMQAEER
;
A
#
# COMPACT_ATOMS: atom_id res chain seq x y z
N CYS A 1 -4.90 1.82 -7.72
CA CYS A 1 -5.98 2.70 -8.25
C CYS A 1 -5.56 4.18 -8.22
N LEU A 2 -5.28 4.79 -7.05
CA LEU A 2 -4.99 6.23 -6.92
C LEU A 2 -3.89 6.73 -7.88
N THR A 3 -2.76 6.01 -7.96
CA THR A 3 -1.64 6.38 -8.85
C THR A 3 -2.09 6.49 -10.32
N ARG A 4 -3.00 5.62 -10.77
CA ARG A 4 -3.54 5.67 -12.13
C ARG A 4 -4.53 6.83 -12.30
N MET A 5 -5.38 7.09 -11.32
CA MET A 5 -6.30 8.23 -11.33
C MET A 5 -5.55 9.55 -11.45
N LEU A 6 -4.49 9.72 -10.65
CA LEU A 6 -3.60 10.87 -10.72
C LEU A 6 -2.93 11.01 -12.09
N ALA A 7 -2.49 9.89 -12.67
CA ALA A 7 -1.79 9.88 -13.95
C ALA A 7 -2.70 10.19 -15.15
N LEU A 8 -3.97 9.80 -15.09
CA LEU A 8 -4.97 10.08 -16.12
C LEU A 8 -5.47 11.54 -16.05
N GLY A 9 -5.49 12.15 -14.87
CA GLY A 9 -5.94 13.54 -14.70
C GLY A 9 -7.43 13.76 -14.98
N GLU A 10 -8.23 12.69 -14.99
CA GLU A 10 -9.67 12.74 -15.30
C GLU A 10 -10.51 13.24 -14.12
N MET A 11 -9.93 13.26 -12.93
CA MET A 11 -10.61 13.69 -11.70
C MET A 11 -9.89 14.87 -11.07
N PRO A 12 -10.61 15.86 -10.53
CA PRO A 12 -10.01 16.94 -9.77
C PRO A 12 -9.51 16.41 -8.42
N ILE A 13 -8.22 16.18 -8.31
CA ILE A 13 -7.55 15.74 -7.07
C ILE A 13 -6.56 16.82 -6.69
N ASP A 14 -6.81 17.50 -5.57
CA ASP A 14 -5.92 18.55 -5.07
C ASP A 14 -4.74 17.99 -4.27
N ARG A 15 -5.01 16.92 -3.50
CA ARG A 15 -4.02 16.29 -2.64
C ARG A 15 -4.17 14.77 -2.65
N ALA A 16 -3.05 14.07 -2.57
CA ALA A 16 -3.04 12.61 -2.55
C ALA A 16 -1.94 12.05 -1.66
N ILE A 17 -2.30 11.07 -0.84
CA ILE A 17 -1.38 10.27 -0.04
C ILE A 17 -1.32 8.88 -0.68
N ILE A 18 -0.12 8.43 -1.01
CA ILE A 18 0.14 7.06 -1.49
C ILE A 18 0.93 6.38 -0.39
N ASP A 19 0.28 5.52 0.39
CA ASP A 19 0.92 4.78 1.49
C ASP A 19 1.34 3.39 1.01
N GLY A 20 2.65 3.13 0.98
CA GLY A 20 3.25 1.85 0.57
C GLY A 20 2.86 1.35 -0.81
N GLY A 21 2.28 2.22 -1.65
CA GLY A 21 1.69 1.83 -2.92
C GLY A 21 2.72 1.22 -3.89
N ILE A 22 2.37 0.08 -4.46
CA ILE A 22 3.16 -0.60 -5.50
C ILE A 22 3.09 0.21 -6.79
N THR A 23 4.24 0.44 -7.42
CA THR A 23 4.34 1.08 -8.73
C THR A 23 4.17 0.07 -9.88
N PRO A 24 3.88 0.51 -11.12
CA PRO A 24 3.65 -0.41 -12.22
C PRO A 24 4.83 -1.34 -12.49
N TYR A 25 4.55 -2.64 -12.56
CA TYR A 25 5.49 -3.67 -12.95
C TYR A 25 5.10 -4.21 -14.32
N GLN A 26 5.85 -3.87 -15.34
CA GLN A 26 5.67 -4.49 -16.66
C GLN A 26 6.55 -5.73 -16.76
N MET A 27 5.98 -6.88 -16.44
CA MET A 27 6.66 -8.16 -16.51
C MET A 27 6.13 -9.01 -17.67
N PRO A 28 6.93 -9.92 -18.24
CA PRO A 28 6.46 -10.89 -19.21
C PRO A 28 5.30 -11.72 -18.69
N TYR A 29 4.37 -12.08 -19.55
CA TYR A 29 3.13 -12.78 -19.17
C TYR A 29 3.35 -14.04 -18.30
N PRO A 30 4.32 -14.95 -18.61
CA PRO A 30 4.54 -16.12 -17.75
C PRO A 30 4.99 -15.76 -16.34
N VAL A 31 5.82 -14.72 -16.19
CA VAL A 31 6.27 -14.23 -14.88
C VAL A 31 5.08 -13.68 -14.09
N ARG A 32 4.18 -12.94 -14.74
CA ARG A 32 2.96 -12.45 -14.11
C ARG A 32 2.05 -13.55 -13.59
N LYS A 33 1.91 -14.64 -14.38
CA LYS A 33 1.14 -15.81 -13.95
C LYS A 33 1.78 -16.52 -12.74
N LEU A 34 3.10 -16.66 -12.76
CA LEU A 34 3.82 -17.25 -11.63
C LEU A 34 3.67 -16.44 -10.34
N LEU A 35 3.81 -15.12 -10.45
CA LEU A 35 3.61 -14.22 -9.31
C LEU A 35 2.17 -14.26 -8.79
N LEU A 36 1.19 -14.25 -9.68
CA LEU A 36 -0.22 -14.37 -9.30
C LEU A 36 -0.48 -15.69 -8.56
N TRP A 37 0.04 -16.80 -9.06
CA TRP A 37 -0.08 -18.09 -8.39
C TRP A 37 0.56 -18.06 -7.00
N ARG A 38 1.80 -17.56 -6.89
CA ARG A 38 2.49 -17.39 -5.61
C ARG A 38 1.64 -16.57 -4.62
N ASP A 39 1.13 -15.43 -5.06
CA ASP A 39 0.39 -14.51 -4.20
C ASP A 39 -0.94 -15.11 -3.72
N ILE A 40 -1.65 -15.86 -4.60
CA ILE A 40 -2.87 -16.58 -4.24
C ILE A 40 -2.56 -17.67 -3.21
N VAL A 41 -1.51 -18.47 -3.44
CA VAL A 41 -1.12 -19.51 -2.50
C VAL A 41 -0.71 -18.93 -1.15
N SER A 42 0.13 -17.90 -1.14
CA SER A 42 0.57 -17.22 0.08
C SER A 42 -0.61 -16.64 0.87
N PHE A 43 -1.57 -15.99 0.19
CA PHE A 43 -2.76 -15.48 0.82
C PHE A 43 -3.61 -16.59 1.46
N LYS A 44 -3.87 -17.68 0.71
CA LYS A 44 -4.65 -18.81 1.22
C LYS A 44 -3.95 -19.53 2.38
N MET A 45 -2.64 -19.63 2.34
CA MET A 45 -1.87 -20.19 3.45
C MET A 45 -1.99 -19.31 4.71
N ALA A 46 -1.84 -18.00 4.58
CA ALA A 46 -2.01 -17.09 5.70
C ALA A 46 -3.44 -17.09 6.25
N ALA A 47 -4.46 -17.14 5.39
CA ALA A 47 -5.86 -17.18 5.78
C ALA A 47 -6.29 -18.47 6.51
N ASN A 48 -5.54 -19.57 6.34
CA ASN A 48 -5.88 -20.88 6.90
C ASN A 48 -4.83 -21.43 7.89
N ASN A 49 -3.78 -20.69 8.16
CA ASN A 49 -2.72 -21.11 9.07
C ASN A 49 -2.23 -19.93 9.92
N ARG A 50 -2.59 -19.95 11.20
CA ARG A 50 -2.23 -18.94 12.18
C ARG A 50 -0.72 -18.66 12.22
N LYS A 51 0.12 -19.69 12.23
CA LYS A 51 1.58 -19.52 12.29
C LYS A 51 2.12 -18.76 11.08
N ILE A 52 1.54 -18.99 9.90
CA ILE A 52 1.93 -18.27 8.68
C ILE A 52 1.44 -16.82 8.73
N LEU A 53 0.23 -16.60 9.24
CA LEU A 53 -0.30 -15.25 9.43
C LEU A 53 0.56 -14.45 10.42
N GLU A 54 0.91 -15.03 11.57
CA GLU A 54 1.77 -14.42 12.58
C GLU A 54 3.20 -14.20 12.07
N ALA A 55 3.73 -15.08 11.24
CA ALA A 55 5.03 -14.86 10.60
C ALA A 55 5.02 -13.70 9.59
N ALA A 56 3.88 -13.49 8.89
CA ALA A 56 3.71 -12.37 7.96
C ALA A 56 3.44 -11.04 8.70
N PHE A 57 2.74 -11.12 9.81
CA PHE A 57 2.37 -9.99 10.68
C PHE A 57 2.68 -10.36 12.13
N PRO A 58 3.90 -10.14 12.63
CA PRO A 58 4.29 -10.52 13.99
C PRO A 58 3.40 -9.87 15.07
N PRO A 59 2.82 -10.65 16.00
CA PRO A 59 1.85 -10.14 16.99
C PRO A 59 2.38 -9.00 17.85
N GLU A 60 3.64 -9.05 18.24
CA GLU A 60 4.32 -8.03 19.02
C GLU A 60 4.37 -6.67 18.31
N ARG A 61 4.14 -6.67 17.00
CA ARG A 61 4.21 -5.50 16.15
C ARG A 61 2.85 -5.09 15.60
N PHE A 62 2.01 -6.07 15.28
CA PHE A 62 0.73 -5.86 14.60
C PHE A 62 -0.49 -5.96 15.51
N THR A 63 -0.29 -6.03 16.83
CA THR A 63 -1.38 -5.92 17.79
C THR A 63 -1.40 -4.49 18.36
N PRO A 64 -2.51 -3.76 18.26
CA PRO A 64 -2.63 -2.44 18.88
C PRO A 64 -2.45 -2.51 20.41
N ALA A 65 -1.90 -1.46 21.00
CA ALA A 65 -1.66 -1.40 22.44
C ALA A 65 -2.96 -1.60 23.22
N GLY A 66 -2.94 -2.51 24.20
CA GLY A 66 -4.10 -2.83 25.04
C GLY A 66 -5.08 -3.83 24.44
N HIS A 67 -4.82 -4.31 23.20
CA HIS A 67 -5.64 -5.33 22.58
C HIS A 67 -5.11 -6.74 22.86
N ASP A 68 -6.01 -7.73 22.85
CA ASP A 68 -5.67 -9.13 22.98
C ASP A 68 -5.21 -9.68 21.60
N PRO A 69 -3.94 -10.09 21.46
CA PRO A 69 -3.42 -10.60 20.19
C PRO A 69 -4.26 -11.75 19.63
N LYS A 70 -4.75 -12.65 20.50
CA LYS A 70 -5.55 -13.80 20.05
C LYS A 70 -6.83 -13.33 19.36
N LYS A 71 -7.56 -12.39 19.97
CA LYS A 71 -8.81 -11.87 19.41
C LYS A 71 -8.58 -11.13 18.09
N GLU A 72 -7.51 -10.31 18.02
CA GLU A 72 -7.16 -9.58 16.80
C GLU A 72 -6.88 -10.54 15.64
N TYR A 73 -6.13 -11.60 15.88
CA TYR A 73 -5.81 -12.57 14.84
C TYR A 73 -6.98 -13.50 14.50
N ASP A 74 -7.85 -13.83 15.46
CA ASP A 74 -9.09 -14.54 15.17
C ASP A 74 -10.00 -13.72 14.25
N ALA A 75 -10.10 -12.42 14.49
CA ALA A 75 -10.84 -11.49 13.62
C ALA A 75 -10.18 -11.36 12.23
N MET A 76 -8.86 -11.24 12.18
CA MET A 76 -8.11 -11.16 10.92
C MET A 76 -8.29 -12.44 10.08
N GLU A 77 -8.15 -13.62 10.66
CA GLU A 77 -8.39 -14.89 9.97
C GLU A 77 -9.83 -14.99 9.45
N ALA A 78 -10.82 -14.65 10.28
CA ALA A 78 -12.22 -14.65 9.89
C ALA A 78 -12.44 -13.72 8.69
N TYR A 79 -11.85 -12.52 8.72
CA TYR A 79 -11.93 -11.55 7.63
C TYR A 79 -11.26 -12.08 6.35
N LEU A 80 -10.03 -12.62 6.43
CA LEU A 80 -9.34 -13.15 5.27
C LEU A 80 -10.10 -14.30 4.60
N LYS A 81 -10.82 -15.11 5.37
CA LYS A 81 -11.66 -16.21 4.85
C LYS A 81 -12.92 -15.73 4.10
N THR A 82 -13.33 -14.46 4.25
CA THR A 82 -14.46 -13.91 3.49
C THR A 82 -14.14 -13.66 2.02
N PHE A 83 -12.86 -13.60 1.65
CA PHE A 83 -12.46 -13.33 0.27
C PHE A 83 -12.67 -14.54 -0.64
N SER A 84 -13.46 -14.36 -1.69
CA SER A 84 -13.62 -15.38 -2.72
C SER A 84 -12.34 -15.53 -3.56
N ASP A 85 -12.14 -16.67 -4.17
CA ASP A 85 -11.02 -16.93 -5.11
C ASP A 85 -10.98 -15.90 -6.24
N ARG A 86 -12.14 -15.46 -6.71
CA ARG A 86 -12.27 -14.42 -7.73
C ARG A 86 -11.74 -13.08 -7.21
N THR A 87 -12.10 -12.70 -6.00
CA THR A 87 -11.64 -11.45 -5.38
C THR A 87 -10.12 -11.46 -5.21
N ILE A 88 -9.57 -12.53 -4.62
CA ILE A 88 -8.12 -12.70 -4.41
C ILE A 88 -7.38 -12.59 -5.74
N ARG A 89 -7.83 -13.34 -6.76
CA ARG A 89 -7.24 -13.29 -8.11
C ARG A 89 -7.27 -11.90 -8.72
N ASN A 90 -8.40 -11.21 -8.65
CA ASN A 90 -8.57 -9.89 -9.26
C ASN A 90 -7.71 -8.83 -8.57
N VAL A 91 -7.60 -8.88 -7.24
CA VAL A 91 -6.76 -7.95 -6.47
C VAL A 91 -5.29 -8.11 -6.87
N PHE A 92 -4.73 -9.32 -6.80
CA PHE A 92 -3.33 -9.55 -7.12
C PHE A 92 -3.03 -9.35 -8.61
N TRP A 93 -3.94 -9.75 -9.49
CA TRP A 93 -3.78 -9.51 -10.91
C TRP A 93 -3.74 -8.01 -11.23
N SER A 94 -4.66 -7.22 -10.68
CA SER A 94 -4.70 -5.79 -10.93
C SER A 94 -3.56 -5.03 -10.27
N ALA A 95 -3.14 -5.42 -9.06
CA ALA A 95 -2.01 -4.80 -8.37
C ALA A 95 -0.70 -4.95 -9.16
N ASN A 96 -0.46 -6.13 -9.75
CA ASN A 96 0.79 -6.45 -10.44
C ASN A 96 0.78 -6.15 -11.95
N ASN A 97 -0.33 -5.69 -12.52
CA ASN A 97 -0.50 -5.57 -13.97
C ASN A 97 -1.07 -4.25 -14.47
N TYR A 98 -1.11 -3.22 -13.64
CA TYR A 98 -1.57 -1.94 -14.14
C TYR A 98 -0.46 -1.20 -14.89
N ALA A 99 -0.85 -0.40 -15.87
CA ALA A 99 0.04 0.47 -16.61
C ALA A 99 -0.38 1.94 -16.40
N LEU A 100 0.58 2.83 -16.48
CA LEU A 100 0.34 4.26 -16.52
C LEU A 100 0.58 4.80 -17.94
N PRO A 101 -0.05 5.93 -18.32
CA PRO A 101 0.25 6.61 -19.56
C PRO A 101 1.75 6.92 -19.67
N LYS A 102 2.30 6.95 -20.88
CA LYS A 102 3.72 7.29 -21.09
C LYS A 102 4.07 8.70 -20.60
N ARG A 103 3.11 9.62 -20.69
CA ARG A 103 3.21 10.98 -20.12
C ARG A 103 2.06 11.17 -19.14
N SER A 104 2.36 11.64 -17.95
CA SER A 104 1.31 12.08 -17.03
C SER A 104 0.64 13.33 -17.59
N ALA A 105 -0.67 13.46 -17.39
CA ALA A 105 -1.34 14.74 -17.52
C ALA A 105 -0.61 15.78 -16.63
N LYS A 106 -0.84 17.08 -16.85
CA LYS A 106 -0.34 18.11 -15.93
C LYS A 106 -0.99 17.86 -14.57
N ILE A 107 -0.23 17.23 -13.67
CA ILE A 107 -0.72 16.87 -12.35
C ILE A 107 -0.57 18.09 -11.45
N GLY A 108 -1.69 18.73 -11.17
CA GLY A 108 -1.77 19.85 -10.20
C GLY A 108 -1.77 19.38 -8.74
N ALA A 109 -2.08 18.11 -8.50
CA ALA A 109 -2.17 17.55 -7.16
C ALA A 109 -0.87 17.66 -6.37
N LYS A 110 -0.95 18.04 -5.10
CA LYS A 110 0.13 17.85 -4.13
C LYS A 110 0.14 16.37 -3.71
N ILE A 111 1.22 15.66 -4.01
CA ILE A 111 1.35 14.22 -3.76
C ILE A 111 2.38 13.98 -2.67
N THR A 112 2.07 13.10 -1.71
CA THR A 112 3.04 12.50 -0.80
C THR A 112 3.03 11.00 -0.91
N TYR A 113 4.22 10.39 -0.94
CA TYR A 113 4.41 8.94 -0.90
C TYR A 113 4.98 8.57 0.47
N TRP A 114 4.24 7.78 1.23
CA TRP A 114 4.63 7.29 2.54
C TRP A 114 5.09 5.84 2.46
N TYR A 115 5.98 5.45 3.33
CA TYR A 115 6.43 4.07 3.51
C TYR A 115 7.02 3.91 4.91
N GLY A 116 6.96 2.71 5.48
CA GLY A 116 7.66 2.40 6.71
C GLY A 116 9.17 2.29 6.48
N ASP A 117 9.99 2.86 7.37
CA ASP A 117 11.45 2.87 7.18
C ASP A 117 12.05 1.46 7.12
N ASP A 118 11.42 0.48 7.77
CA ASP A 118 11.89 -0.90 7.76
C ASP A 118 11.73 -1.56 6.38
N GLU A 119 10.75 -1.11 5.57
CA GLU A 119 10.57 -1.58 4.19
C GLU A 119 11.33 -0.75 3.14
N LYS A 120 12.14 0.22 3.54
CA LYS A 120 12.84 1.15 2.64
C LYS A 120 13.65 0.45 1.55
N LYS A 121 14.26 -0.69 1.87
CA LYS A 121 15.05 -1.46 0.88
C LYS A 121 14.15 -2.00 -0.22
N ASP A 122 12.98 -2.53 0.14
CA ASP A 122 12.02 -3.14 -0.79
C ASP A 122 11.32 -2.07 -1.63
N ARG A 123 11.11 -0.88 -1.06
CA ARG A 123 10.49 0.27 -1.72
C ARG A 123 11.42 1.10 -2.60
N ARG A 124 12.70 0.77 -2.71
CA ARG A 124 13.66 1.55 -3.52
C ARG A 124 13.21 1.75 -4.97
N ARG A 125 12.58 0.74 -5.57
CA ARG A 125 12.07 0.82 -6.94
C ARG A 125 10.87 1.75 -7.02
N ASP A 126 9.94 1.61 -6.08
CA ASP A 126 8.72 2.42 -6.02
C ASP A 126 9.07 3.90 -5.79
N ILE A 127 9.97 4.18 -4.83
CA ILE A 127 10.45 5.53 -4.55
C ILE A 127 11.10 6.15 -5.80
N ARG A 128 11.95 5.41 -6.51
CA ARG A 128 12.57 5.91 -7.77
C ARG A 128 11.53 6.18 -8.84
N PHE A 129 10.54 5.29 -8.97
CA PHE A 129 9.45 5.47 -9.91
C PHE A 129 8.63 6.72 -9.59
N ILE A 130 8.20 6.88 -8.33
CA ILE A 130 7.43 8.05 -7.89
C ILE A 130 8.20 9.34 -8.15
N LYS A 131 9.48 9.42 -7.79
CA LYS A 131 10.32 10.61 -8.05
C LYS A 131 10.44 10.93 -9.54
N ARG A 132 10.50 9.91 -10.40
CA ARG A 132 10.62 10.10 -11.84
C ARG A 132 9.28 10.48 -12.48
N TYR A 133 8.19 9.85 -12.06
CA TYR A 133 6.88 10.01 -12.68
C TYR A 133 6.10 11.19 -12.10
N PHE A 134 6.27 11.47 -10.80
CA PHE A 134 5.69 12.58 -10.06
C PHE A 134 6.80 13.42 -9.42
N PRO A 135 7.54 14.23 -10.17
CA PRO A 135 8.76 14.89 -9.68
C PRO A 135 8.53 15.83 -8.49
N LYS A 136 7.31 16.36 -8.35
CA LYS A 136 6.93 17.23 -7.22
C LYS A 136 6.41 16.46 -5.99
N ALA A 137 6.31 15.12 -6.06
CA ALA A 137 5.85 14.32 -4.93
C ALA A 137 6.87 14.37 -3.78
N ARG A 138 6.37 14.56 -2.57
CA ARG A 138 7.15 14.44 -1.34
C ARG A 138 7.28 12.96 -0.97
N ILE A 139 8.47 12.53 -0.58
CA ILE A 139 8.72 11.16 -0.11
C ILE A 139 8.91 11.21 1.39
N HIS A 140 8.13 10.44 2.14
CA HIS A 140 8.16 10.45 3.60
C HIS A 140 8.28 9.04 4.16
N GLY A 141 9.44 8.75 4.78
CA GLY A 141 9.64 7.53 5.54
C GLY A 141 9.09 7.68 6.95
N ILE A 142 8.29 6.71 7.39
CA ILE A 142 7.73 6.68 8.74
C ILE A 142 8.70 5.88 9.63
N PRO A 143 9.34 6.52 10.61
CA PRO A 143 10.37 5.87 11.41
C PRO A 143 9.85 4.64 12.16
N LYS A 144 10.64 3.57 12.13
CA LYS A 144 10.39 2.32 12.89
C LYS A 144 9.04 1.66 12.56
N MET A 145 8.55 1.79 11.33
CA MET A 145 7.31 1.16 10.87
C MET A 145 7.60 0.17 9.75
N ALA A 146 6.90 -0.96 9.77
CA ALA A 146 6.80 -1.89 8.66
C ALA A 146 5.72 -1.48 7.66
N HIS A 147 5.54 -2.29 6.62
CA HIS A 147 4.47 -2.10 5.64
C HIS A 147 3.10 -2.15 6.29
N ALA A 148 2.25 -1.16 6.01
CA ALA A 148 0.89 -1.02 6.51
C ALA A 148 0.74 -0.88 8.05
N GLU A 149 1.81 -0.97 8.83
CA GLU A 149 1.76 -0.90 10.29
C GLU A 149 1.13 0.41 10.79
N LEU A 150 1.46 1.53 10.14
CA LEU A 150 0.91 2.83 10.53
C LEU A 150 -0.62 2.86 10.46
N VAL A 151 -1.20 2.33 9.40
CA VAL A 151 -2.66 2.34 9.21
C VAL A 151 -3.36 1.24 9.99
N MET A 152 -2.73 0.08 10.16
CA MET A 152 -3.32 -1.07 10.84
C MET A 152 -3.25 -0.97 12.36
N VAL A 153 -2.13 -0.46 12.89
CA VAL A 153 -1.84 -0.50 14.34
C VAL A 153 -1.95 0.88 14.99
N HIS A 154 -1.71 1.93 14.21
CA HIS A 154 -1.71 3.32 14.70
C HIS A 154 -2.65 4.23 13.91
N PRO A 155 -3.96 3.87 13.76
CA PRO A 155 -4.89 4.60 12.90
C PRO A 155 -5.05 6.08 13.30
N GLU A 156 -5.03 6.39 14.58
CA GLU A 156 -5.08 7.79 15.05
C GLU A 156 -3.85 8.60 14.61
N LYS A 157 -2.67 7.98 14.63
CA LYS A 157 -1.44 8.61 14.16
C LYS A 157 -1.48 8.81 12.65
N PHE A 158 -2.00 7.81 11.92
CA PHE A 158 -2.25 7.92 10.47
C PHE A 158 -3.19 9.09 10.18
N CYS A 159 -4.34 9.18 10.86
CA CYS A 159 -5.30 10.26 10.68
C CYS A 159 -4.68 11.64 10.93
N ARG A 160 -3.95 11.82 12.04
CA ARG A 160 -3.27 13.09 12.33
C ARG A 160 -2.27 13.49 11.23
N TYR A 161 -1.51 12.55 10.69
CA TYR A 161 -0.57 12.83 9.59
C TYR A 161 -1.32 13.18 8.30
N ALA A 162 -2.39 12.44 8.02
CA ALA A 162 -3.23 12.67 6.85
C ALA A 162 -3.92 14.04 6.93
N GLU A 163 -4.56 14.37 8.05
CA GLU A 163 -5.18 15.67 8.29
C GLU A 163 -4.19 16.80 8.11
N LYS A 164 -3.03 16.72 8.76
CA LYS A 164 -1.99 17.73 8.60
C LYS A 164 -1.62 17.95 7.14
N PHE A 165 -1.46 16.88 6.35
CA PHE A 165 -1.16 16.99 4.94
C PHE A 165 -2.34 17.51 4.11
N LEU A 166 -3.55 17.06 4.40
CA LEU A 166 -4.75 17.42 3.66
C LEU A 166 -5.25 18.82 3.96
N THR A 167 -5.02 19.32 5.20
CA THR A 167 -5.48 20.66 5.65
C THR A 167 -4.42 21.75 5.54
N MET A 168 -3.14 21.40 5.30
CA MET A 168 -2.10 22.43 5.09
C MET A 168 -2.54 23.42 4.02
N GLN A 169 -2.91 24.63 4.44
CA GLN A 169 -3.24 25.70 3.52
C GLN A 169 -2.06 25.99 2.59
N ALA A 170 -2.36 26.56 1.44
CA ALA A 170 -1.40 26.86 0.39
C ALA A 170 -0.45 28.01 0.80
N GLU A 171 0.27 27.83 1.88
CA GLU A 171 1.31 28.77 2.35
C GLU A 171 2.66 28.43 1.72
N GLU A 172 2.72 28.29 0.43
CA GLU A 172 3.98 28.39 -0.34
C GLU A 172 3.60 28.58 -1.81
N ARG A 173 3.22 29.79 -2.17
CA ARG A 173 3.37 30.25 -3.54
C ARG A 173 4.71 30.92 -3.72
#